data_9b1994ee313ec3f3f908769980f95e06
#
_entry.id   9b1994ee313ec3f3f908769980f95e06
#
_cell.length_a   1.000
_cell.length_b   1.000
_cell.length_c   1.000
_cell.angle_alpha   90.00
_cell.angle_beta   90.00
_cell.angle_gamma   90.00
#
_symmetry.space_group_name_H-M   'P 1'
#
loop_
_entity.id
_entity.type
_entity.pdbx_description
1 polymer ?
#
loop_
_entity_poly.entity_id
_entity_poly.type
_entity_poly.pdbx_seq_one_letter_code
_entity_poly.pdbx_strand_id
1 'polypeptide(L)'
;WRVEFPSFLHNNTVGIELNSIPQVVKTYIEKIKENQILQNLTPILSEIRMIKSNYEIQLARHAGKVANAMMSAGRETIRDGVAEYEVALAIAEAGKKKASE
;
A
#
# COMPACT_ATOMS: atom_id res chain seq x y z
N TRP A 1 -5.80 22.29 4.15
CA TRP A 1 -6.01 21.08 4.96
C TRP A 1 -6.10 21.48 6.42
N ARG A 2 -7.30 21.59 6.98
CA ARG A 2 -7.51 21.60 8.43
C ARG A 2 -7.87 20.18 8.82
N VAL A 3 -6.93 19.44 9.39
CA VAL A 3 -7.24 18.21 10.12
C VAL A 3 -7.56 18.66 11.55
N GLU A 4 -8.83 18.65 11.93
CA GLU A 4 -9.23 18.81 13.32
C GLU A 4 -8.97 17.48 14.03
N PHE A 5 -7.96 17.44 14.88
CA PHE A 5 -7.74 16.31 15.77
C PHE A 5 -8.83 16.30 16.84
N PRO A 6 -9.48 15.16 17.10
CA PRO A 6 -10.48 15.08 18.16
C PRO A 6 -9.93 15.51 19.51
N SER A 7 -10.72 16.27 20.24
CA SER A 7 -10.35 16.84 21.56
C SER A 7 -10.04 15.80 22.64
N PHE A 8 -10.36 14.52 22.41
CA PHE A 8 -10.10 13.43 23.36
C PHE A 8 -8.64 12.90 23.32
N LEU A 9 -7.80 13.37 22.42
CA LEU A 9 -6.37 13.04 22.43
C LEU A 9 -5.64 13.90 23.48
N HIS A 10 -5.96 13.65 24.75
CA HIS A 10 -5.35 14.34 25.89
C HIS A 10 -3.99 13.79 26.32
N ASN A 11 -3.52 12.71 25.71
CA ASN A 11 -2.23 12.12 26.03
C ASN A 11 -1.09 12.93 25.42
N ASN A 12 -0.03 13.12 26.19
CA ASN A 12 1.16 13.84 25.76
C ASN A 12 2.01 13.08 24.72
N THR A 13 1.62 11.87 24.36
CA THR A 13 2.35 11.03 23.43
C THR A 13 1.49 10.69 22.22
N VAL A 14 2.01 10.96 21.02
CA VAL A 14 1.38 10.61 19.74
C VAL A 14 2.28 9.63 18.99
N GLY A 15 1.71 8.50 18.62
CA GLY A 15 2.41 7.52 17.79
C GLY A 15 2.26 7.85 16.30
N ILE A 16 3.36 7.85 15.57
CA ILE A 16 3.37 8.07 14.12
C ILE A 16 4.34 7.10 13.44
N GLU A 17 4.11 6.80 12.17
CA GLU A 17 5.04 6.03 11.35
C GLU A 17 6.14 6.94 10.81
N LEU A 18 7.19 7.18 11.60
CA LEU A 18 8.27 8.13 11.25
C LEU A 18 8.95 7.86 9.92
N ASN A 19 8.99 6.60 9.49
CA ASN A 19 9.64 6.21 8.23
C ASN A 19 8.77 6.44 6.99
N SER A 20 7.47 6.65 7.17
CA SER A 20 6.50 6.75 6.07
C SER A 20 5.77 8.07 6.01
N ILE A 21 5.74 8.83 7.12
CA ILE A 21 5.01 10.08 7.20
C ILE A 21 5.69 11.18 6.35
N PRO A 22 4.96 11.88 5.48
CA PRO A 22 5.50 13.04 4.79
C PRO A 22 5.97 14.13 5.76
N GLN A 23 7.13 14.72 5.49
CA GLN A 23 7.73 15.75 6.38
C GLN A 23 6.78 16.91 6.65
N VAL A 24 5.97 17.33 5.68
CA VAL A 24 4.98 18.39 5.84
C VAL A 24 3.95 18.04 6.92
N VAL A 25 3.48 16.79 6.94
CA VAL A 25 2.50 16.31 7.92
C VAL A 25 3.14 16.25 9.31
N LYS A 26 4.37 15.74 9.41
CA LYS A 26 5.13 15.68 10.66
C LYS A 26 5.30 17.09 11.25
N THR A 27 5.77 18.05 10.46
CA THR A 27 5.95 19.45 10.88
C THR A 27 4.62 20.09 11.32
N TYR A 28 3.53 19.76 10.65
CA TYR A 28 2.20 20.24 11.02
C TYR A 28 1.74 19.70 12.38
N ILE A 29 1.94 18.40 12.64
CA ILE A 29 1.62 17.78 13.94
C ILE A 29 2.46 18.40 15.04
N GLU A 30 3.76 18.60 14.84
CA GLU A 30 4.67 19.25 15.79
C GLU A 30 4.23 20.67 16.15
N LYS A 31 3.74 21.44 15.19
CA LYS A 31 3.25 22.82 15.41
C LYS A 31 1.93 22.90 16.19
N ILE A 32 1.02 21.94 15.96
CA ILE A 32 -0.29 21.94 16.64
C ILE A 32 -0.17 21.49 18.09
N LYS A 33 0.82 20.66 18.38
CA LYS A 33 0.98 19.96 19.65
C LYS A 33 2.36 20.19 20.24
N GLU A 34 2.67 21.47 20.53
CA GLU A 34 3.98 21.94 21.01
C GLU A 34 4.56 21.17 22.22
N ASN A 35 3.72 20.44 22.97
CA ASN A 35 4.13 19.67 24.16
C ASN A 35 3.96 18.17 24.01
N GLN A 36 3.81 17.62 22.79
CA GLN A 36 3.62 16.19 22.58
C GLN A 36 4.90 15.48 22.15
N ILE A 37 5.11 14.31 22.74
CA ILE A 37 6.19 13.40 22.37
C ILE A 37 5.71 12.57 21.19
N LEU A 38 6.43 12.66 20.07
CA LEU A 38 6.20 11.80 18.90
C LEU A 38 6.95 10.48 19.09
N GLN A 39 6.23 9.37 19.12
CA GLN A 39 6.80 8.03 19.16
C GLN A 39 6.71 7.33 17.81
N ASN A 40 7.78 6.62 17.45
CA ASN A 40 7.79 5.82 16.23
C ASN A 40 7.00 4.53 16.41
N LEU A 41 5.87 4.41 15.75
CA LEU A 41 5.04 3.19 15.72
C LEU A 41 5.39 2.21 14.60
N THR A 42 6.30 2.57 13.71
CA THR A 42 6.66 1.71 12.56
C THR A 42 7.02 0.28 12.96
N PRO A 43 7.84 0.03 14.01
CA PRO A 43 8.17 -1.34 14.40
C PRO A 43 6.94 -2.14 14.87
N ILE A 44 6.08 -1.54 15.69
CA ILE A 44 4.88 -2.18 16.25
C ILE A 44 3.88 -2.50 15.13
N LEU A 45 3.63 -1.54 14.24
CA LEU A 45 2.72 -1.75 13.11
C LEU A 45 3.26 -2.80 12.13
N SER A 46 4.57 -2.82 11.91
CA SER A 46 5.21 -3.84 11.06
C SER A 46 5.04 -5.24 11.66
N GLU A 47 5.21 -5.39 12.96
CA GLU A 47 5.02 -6.66 13.66
C GLU A 47 3.57 -7.16 13.57
N ILE A 48 2.60 -6.27 13.83
CA ILE A 48 1.16 -6.60 13.70
C ILE A 48 0.82 -7.03 12.26
N ARG A 49 1.38 -6.36 11.25
CA ARG A 49 1.15 -6.65 9.83
C ARG A 49 1.89 -7.89 9.33
N MET A 50 2.85 -8.40 10.06
CA MET A 50 3.64 -9.57 9.65
C MET A 50 2.79 -10.84 9.61
N ILE A 51 1.89 -11.01 10.57
CA ILE A 51 0.98 -12.15 10.64
C ILE A 51 -0.31 -11.82 9.92
N LYS A 52 -0.58 -12.53 8.82
CA LYS A 52 -1.75 -12.32 7.98
C LYS A 52 -2.92 -13.19 8.45
N SER A 53 -4.12 -12.64 8.42
CA SER A 53 -5.36 -13.38 8.62
C SER A 53 -5.62 -14.36 7.45
N ASN A 54 -6.49 -15.34 7.67
CA ASN A 54 -6.89 -16.27 6.60
C ASN A 54 -7.51 -15.54 5.39
N TYR A 55 -8.24 -14.45 5.63
CA TYR A 55 -8.81 -13.62 4.57
C TYR A 55 -7.74 -12.92 3.74
N GLU A 56 -6.75 -12.30 4.39
CA GLU A 56 -5.63 -11.66 3.70
C GLU A 56 -4.80 -12.67 2.90
N ILE A 57 -4.63 -13.89 3.42
CA ILE A 57 -3.96 -14.97 2.69
C ILE A 57 -4.75 -15.36 1.42
N GLN A 58 -6.08 -15.42 1.50
CA GLN A 58 -6.92 -15.68 0.33
C GLN A 58 -6.80 -14.58 -0.72
N LEU A 59 -6.81 -13.31 -0.29
CA LEU A 59 -6.58 -12.17 -1.19
C LEU A 59 -5.20 -12.22 -1.85
N ALA A 60 -4.16 -12.53 -1.07
CA ALA A 60 -2.81 -12.67 -1.60
C ALA A 60 -2.70 -13.81 -2.64
N ARG A 61 -3.38 -14.95 -2.40
CA ARG A 61 -3.45 -16.05 -3.37
C ARG A 61 -4.21 -15.66 -4.63
N HIS A 62 -5.30 -14.90 -4.49
CA HIS A 62 -6.04 -14.37 -5.65
C HIS A 62 -5.16 -13.40 -6.46
N ALA A 63 -4.49 -12.46 -5.80
CA ALA A 63 -3.54 -11.56 -6.45
C ALA A 63 -2.41 -12.32 -7.19
N GLY A 64 -1.92 -13.42 -6.61
CA GLY A 64 -0.95 -14.29 -7.26
C GLY A 64 -1.50 -14.93 -8.54
N LYS A 65 -2.76 -15.37 -8.56
CA LYS A 65 -3.41 -15.89 -9.77
C LYS A 65 -3.54 -14.82 -10.86
N VAL A 66 -3.88 -13.58 -10.46
CA VAL A 66 -3.92 -12.44 -11.39
C VAL A 66 -2.55 -12.17 -11.98
N ALA A 67 -1.52 -12.09 -11.15
CA ALA A 67 -0.14 -11.88 -11.60
C ALA A 67 0.34 -12.98 -12.57
N ASN A 68 0.03 -14.25 -12.27
CA ASN A 68 0.36 -15.37 -13.17
C ASN A 68 -0.33 -15.24 -14.53
N ALA A 69 -1.61 -14.85 -14.56
CA ALA A 69 -2.33 -14.62 -15.82
C ALA A 69 -1.70 -13.50 -16.65
N MET A 70 -1.31 -12.40 -15.98
CA MET A 70 -0.61 -11.28 -16.60
C MET A 70 0.74 -11.70 -17.21
N MET A 71 1.54 -12.45 -16.45
CA MET A 71 2.85 -12.92 -16.91
C MET A 71 2.72 -13.90 -18.08
N SER A 72 1.72 -14.81 -18.06
CA SER A 72 1.44 -15.73 -19.16
C SER A 72 1.05 -14.98 -20.43
N ALA A 73 0.13 -14.02 -20.33
CA ALA A 73 -0.28 -13.19 -21.47
C ALA A 73 0.88 -12.40 -22.07
N GLY A 74 1.75 -11.82 -21.24
CA GLY A 74 2.96 -11.15 -21.72
C GLY A 74 3.88 -12.08 -22.48
N ARG A 75 4.18 -13.23 -21.90
CA ARG A 75 5.03 -14.27 -22.55
C ARG A 75 4.48 -14.74 -23.89
N GLU A 76 3.17 -14.97 -23.99
CA GLU A 76 2.51 -15.42 -25.21
C GLU A 76 2.44 -14.35 -26.30
N THR A 77 2.44 -13.07 -25.90
CA THR A 77 2.37 -11.94 -26.84
C THR A 77 3.74 -11.54 -27.39
N ILE A 78 4.81 -11.74 -26.59
CA ILE A 78 6.18 -11.39 -27.02
C ILE A 78 6.63 -12.25 -28.18
N ARG A 79 6.84 -11.63 -29.34
CA ARG A 79 7.38 -12.22 -30.56
C ARG A 79 8.04 -11.16 -31.43
N ASP A 80 8.79 -11.57 -32.41
CA ASP A 80 9.41 -10.64 -33.35
C ASP A 80 8.37 -9.77 -34.06
N GLY A 81 8.62 -8.48 -34.16
CA GLY A 81 7.76 -7.48 -34.79
C GLY A 81 6.58 -6.98 -33.94
N VAL A 82 6.38 -7.46 -32.72
CA VAL A 82 5.34 -6.94 -31.80
C VAL A 82 5.82 -5.65 -31.14
N ALA A 83 4.95 -4.66 -31.11
CA ALA A 83 5.24 -3.41 -30.43
C ALA A 83 5.09 -3.53 -28.90
N GLU A 84 5.90 -2.80 -28.15
CA GLU A 84 5.89 -2.84 -26.67
C GLU A 84 4.51 -2.57 -26.08
N TYR A 85 3.76 -1.61 -26.65
CA TYR A 85 2.41 -1.29 -26.17
C TYR A 85 1.42 -2.45 -26.35
N GLU A 86 1.55 -3.30 -27.37
CA GLU A 86 0.69 -4.47 -27.57
C GLU A 86 0.89 -5.49 -26.45
N VAL A 87 2.15 -5.70 -26.07
CA VAL A 87 2.48 -6.55 -24.93
C VAL A 87 1.90 -5.98 -23.63
N ALA A 88 2.06 -4.67 -23.41
CA ALA A 88 1.52 -3.99 -22.23
C ALA A 88 -0.02 -4.08 -22.17
N LEU A 89 -0.72 -3.92 -23.27
CA LEU A 89 -2.17 -4.05 -23.37
C LEU A 89 -2.63 -5.49 -23.07
N ALA A 90 -1.99 -6.51 -23.63
CA ALA A 90 -2.32 -7.90 -23.40
C ALA A 90 -2.16 -8.26 -21.90
N ILE A 91 -1.09 -7.82 -21.26
CA ILE A 91 -0.86 -8.00 -19.83
C ILE A 91 -1.96 -7.34 -19.00
N ALA A 92 -2.28 -6.08 -19.31
CA ALA A 92 -3.30 -5.33 -18.58
C ALA A 92 -4.70 -5.92 -18.73
N GLU A 93 -5.07 -6.37 -19.92
CA GLU A 93 -6.35 -7.03 -20.22
C GLU A 93 -6.48 -8.35 -19.43
N ALA A 94 -5.46 -9.21 -19.50
CA ALA A 94 -5.44 -10.47 -18.78
C ALA A 94 -5.57 -10.26 -17.25
N GLY A 95 -4.90 -9.24 -16.71
CA GLY A 95 -5.01 -8.88 -15.31
C GLY A 95 -6.41 -8.42 -14.90
N LYS A 96 -7.01 -7.52 -15.66
CA LYS A 96 -8.38 -7.02 -15.41
C LYS A 96 -9.41 -8.13 -15.49
N LYS A 97 -9.33 -8.98 -16.51
CA LYS A 97 -10.21 -10.14 -16.67
C LYS A 97 -10.11 -11.09 -15.50
N LYS A 98 -8.90 -11.46 -15.10
CA LYS A 98 -8.69 -12.39 -13.99
C LYS A 98 -9.05 -11.80 -12.63
N ALA A 99 -8.89 -10.51 -12.43
CA ALA A 99 -9.27 -9.83 -11.19
C ALA A 99 -10.80 -9.73 -11.00
N SER A 100 -11.58 -9.83 -12.08
CA SER A 100 -13.07 -9.77 -12.03
C SER A 100 -13.73 -11.12 -11.72
N GLU A 101 -12.97 -12.21 -11.70
CA GLU A 101 -13.44 -13.55 -11.33
C GLU A 101 -13.40 -13.75 -9.79
#